data_cfca3815878bc9659bf734188003f9d1
#
_entry.id   cfca3815878bc9659bf734188003f9d1
#
_cell.length_a   1.000
_cell.length_b   1.000
_cell.length_c   1.000
_cell.angle_alpha   90.00
_cell.angle_beta   90.00
_cell.angle_gamma   90.00
#
_symmetry.space_group_name_H-M   'P 1'
#
loop_
_entity.id
_entity.type
_entity.pdbx_description
1 polymer ?
#
loop_
_entity_poly.entity_id
_entity_poly.type
_entity_poly.pdbx_seq_one_letter_code
_entity_poly.pdbx_strand_id
1 'polypeptide(L)'
;MSASRRKAGARLRPWLTARIDCDEKRFIQLGNTLLLSYRFQRLSHGARYCFLCMAMEAGPRREFRLPRSAAKKYGIPHSSLCRYIRELEAGGWIEVRSMKALRKPNEYRFSLTWKGICPLS
;
A
#
# COMPACT_ATOMS: atom_id res chain seq x y z
N MET A 1 23.93 -22.76 8.20
CA MET A 1 23.44 -22.48 8.27
C MET A 1 22.53 -21.88 8.09
N SER A 2 22.30 -21.65 8.02
CA SER A 2 21.36 -21.16 7.67
C SER A 2 20.45 -20.58 8.29
N ALA A 3 20.17 -20.84 9.12
CA ALA A 3 19.12 -20.40 9.82
C ALA A 3 19.02 -18.99 10.01
N SER A 4 20.03 -18.40 10.21
CA SER A 4 19.94 -17.05 10.57
C SER A 4 19.28 -16.25 9.60
N ARG A 5 19.23 -16.72 8.47
CA ARG A 5 18.78 -15.89 7.59
C ARG A 5 17.47 -15.54 7.74
N ARG A 6 16.70 -16.20 8.30
CA ARG A 6 15.49 -15.93 8.20
C ARG A 6 14.95 -14.82 8.82
N LYS A 7 15.34 -14.32 9.73
CA LYS A 7 14.69 -13.33 10.31
C LYS A 7 15.11 -12.05 10.03
N ALA A 8 16.10 -11.86 9.49
CA ALA A 8 16.59 -10.53 9.24
C ALA A 8 15.80 -9.84 8.16
N GLY A 9 15.77 -8.57 8.18
CA GLY A 9 15.21 -7.80 7.13
C GLY A 9 16.13 -7.75 5.94
N ALA A 10 15.70 -7.07 4.89
CA ALA A 10 16.52 -6.89 3.72
C ALA A 10 17.43 -5.69 3.92
N ARG A 11 18.62 -5.76 3.36
CA ARG A 11 19.51 -4.62 3.34
C ARG A 11 19.24 -3.84 2.07
N LEU A 12 18.73 -2.65 2.22
CA LEU A 12 18.31 -1.83 1.09
C LEU A 12 19.42 -0.93 0.60
N ARG A 13 19.24 -0.40 -0.60
CA ARG A 13 20.15 0.60 -1.12
C ARG A 13 20.09 1.83 -0.22
N PRO A 14 21.23 2.52 -0.01
CA PRO A 14 21.24 3.66 0.92
C PRO A 14 20.20 4.73 0.63
N TRP A 15 19.84 4.92 -0.63
CA TRP A 15 18.87 5.96 -0.98
C TRP A 15 17.43 5.49 -0.90
N LEU A 16 17.19 4.26 -0.46
CA LEU A 16 15.83 3.73 -0.32
C LEU A 16 15.44 3.48 1.13
N THR A 17 16.21 3.96 2.07
CA THR A 17 15.91 3.82 3.48
C THR A 17 16.47 5.02 4.23
N ALA A 18 15.83 5.38 5.32
CA ALA A 18 16.33 6.45 6.17
C ALA A 18 17.33 5.91 7.21
N ARG A 19 17.49 4.59 7.29
CA ARG A 19 18.39 4.02 8.29
C ARG A 19 19.83 4.05 7.79
N ILE A 20 20.73 4.40 8.70
CA ILE A 20 22.15 4.45 8.35
C ILE A 20 22.68 3.07 7.99
N ASP A 21 22.19 2.02 8.67
CA ASP A 21 22.66 0.67 8.40
C ASP A 21 21.96 0.02 7.21
N CYS A 22 20.98 0.68 6.62
CA CYS A 22 20.24 0.20 5.45
C CYS A 22 19.51 -1.12 5.69
N ASP A 23 19.26 -1.48 6.94
CA ASP A 23 18.67 -2.76 7.28
C ASP A 23 17.22 -2.52 7.70
N GLU A 24 16.26 -3.00 6.92
CA GLU A 24 14.85 -2.77 7.18
C GLU A 24 14.13 -4.08 7.41
N LYS A 25 13.28 -4.09 8.43
CA LYS A 25 12.43 -5.23 8.66
C LYS A 25 11.21 -5.22 7.76
N ARG A 26 10.81 -4.06 7.31
CA ARG A 26 9.64 -3.92 6.46
C ARG A 26 9.99 -3.10 5.23
N PHE A 27 9.62 -3.61 4.09
CA PHE A 27 9.82 -2.91 2.83
C PHE A 27 8.81 -3.44 1.83
N ILE A 28 8.64 -2.74 0.73
CA ILE A 28 7.74 -3.22 -0.33
C ILE A 28 8.55 -3.35 -1.61
N GLN A 29 8.10 -4.26 -2.46
CA GLN A 29 8.67 -4.44 -3.78
C GLN A 29 7.74 -3.83 -4.80
N LEU A 30 8.27 -3.07 -5.73
CA LEU A 30 7.48 -2.46 -6.77
C LEU A 30 7.99 -2.90 -8.12
N GLY A 31 7.07 -3.29 -8.97
CA GLY A 31 7.44 -3.62 -10.34
C GLY A 31 7.63 -2.36 -11.17
N ASN A 32 8.59 -2.39 -12.05
CA ASN A 32 8.82 -1.30 -12.97
C ASN A 32 7.56 -0.98 -13.80
N THR A 33 6.81 -2.00 -14.18
CA THR A 33 5.64 -1.81 -15.02
C THR A 33 4.51 -1.08 -14.28
N LEU A 34 4.48 -1.16 -12.96
CA LEU A 34 3.51 -0.39 -12.20
C LEU A 34 3.74 1.11 -12.42
N LEU A 35 4.98 1.55 -12.29
CA LEU A 35 5.30 2.96 -12.46
C LEU A 35 5.09 3.43 -13.89
N LEU A 36 5.22 2.53 -14.85
CA LEU A 36 5.01 2.85 -16.25
C LEU A 36 3.55 2.72 -16.67
N SER A 37 2.70 2.20 -15.80
CA SER A 37 1.30 2.02 -16.13
C SER A 37 0.61 3.36 -16.27
N TYR A 38 -0.10 3.56 -17.40
CA TYR A 38 -0.85 4.77 -17.61
C TYR A 38 -1.88 4.99 -16.50
N ARG A 39 -2.52 3.92 -16.05
CA ARG A 39 -3.52 4.03 -14.99
C ARG A 39 -2.91 4.52 -13.69
N PHE A 40 -1.72 4.03 -13.37
CA PHE A 40 -1.04 4.50 -12.16
C PHE A 40 -0.65 5.97 -12.29
N GLN A 41 -0.18 6.35 -13.47
CA GLN A 41 0.26 7.72 -13.70
C GLN A 41 -0.90 8.71 -13.66
N ARG A 42 -2.11 8.25 -13.86
CA ARG A 42 -3.29 9.12 -13.78
C ARG A 42 -3.76 9.37 -12.36
N LEU A 43 -3.31 8.58 -11.39
CA LEU A 43 -3.65 8.85 -10.01
C LEU A 43 -2.98 10.12 -9.55
N SER A 44 -3.63 10.83 -8.62
CA SER A 44 -3.00 11.99 -8.00
C SER A 44 -1.76 11.54 -7.24
N HIS A 45 -0.83 12.46 -7.02
CA HIS A 45 0.40 12.14 -6.30
C HIS A 45 0.09 11.60 -4.91
N GLY A 46 -0.89 12.21 -4.23
CA GLY A 46 -1.25 11.74 -2.91
C GLY A 46 -1.85 10.34 -2.91
N ALA A 47 -2.67 10.02 -3.94
CA ALA A 47 -3.23 8.68 -4.03
C ALA A 47 -2.15 7.64 -4.27
N ARG A 48 -1.15 7.96 -5.09
CA ARG A 48 -0.02 7.05 -5.29
C ARG A 48 0.74 6.81 -3.99
N TYR A 49 1.00 7.87 -3.25
CA TYR A 49 1.69 7.74 -1.97
C TYR A 49 0.85 6.93 -0.99
N CYS A 50 -0.45 7.21 -0.94
CA CYS A 50 -1.36 6.47 -0.07
C CYS A 50 -1.35 4.98 -0.41
N PHE A 51 -1.34 4.65 -1.71
CA PHE A 51 -1.30 3.26 -2.15
C PHE A 51 -0.02 2.57 -1.66
N LEU A 52 1.12 3.25 -1.75
CA LEU A 52 2.37 2.68 -1.27
C LEU A 52 2.36 2.49 0.25
N CYS A 53 1.77 3.43 0.98
CA CYS A 53 1.65 3.29 2.43
C CYS A 53 0.74 2.12 2.80
N MET A 54 -0.34 1.93 2.04
CA MET A 54 -1.22 0.78 2.24
C MET A 54 -0.45 -0.52 2.03
N ALA A 55 0.37 -0.58 0.99
CA ALA A 55 1.16 -1.77 0.73
C ALA A 55 2.12 -2.04 1.88
N MET A 56 2.72 -1.00 2.42
CA MET A 56 3.63 -1.14 3.55
C MET A 56 2.90 -1.67 4.79
N GLU A 57 1.69 -1.16 5.07
CA GLU A 57 0.93 -1.62 6.22
C GLU A 57 0.40 -3.04 6.03
N ALA A 58 0.02 -3.39 4.82
CA ALA A 58 -0.51 -4.71 4.55
C ALA A 58 0.56 -5.80 4.65
N GLY A 59 1.81 -5.46 4.37
CA GLY A 59 2.86 -6.45 4.29
C GLY A 59 2.56 -7.44 3.18
N PRO A 60 2.67 -8.74 3.41
CA PRO A 60 2.41 -9.72 2.37
C PRO A 60 0.93 -10.02 2.14
N ARG A 61 0.05 -9.39 2.91
CA ARG A 61 -1.37 -9.72 2.82
C ARG A 61 -2.08 -8.86 1.80
N ARG A 62 -3.10 -9.41 1.20
CA ARG A 62 -3.92 -8.68 0.25
C ARG A 62 -5.00 -7.87 0.95
N GLU A 63 -5.43 -8.31 2.13
CA GLU A 63 -6.43 -7.60 2.92
C GLU A 63 -5.77 -6.90 4.07
N PHE A 64 -6.23 -5.70 4.38
CA PHE A 64 -5.57 -4.89 5.40
C PHE A 64 -6.54 -3.87 5.98
N ARG A 65 -6.12 -3.24 7.06
CA ARG A 65 -6.82 -2.11 7.64
C ARG A 65 -5.87 -0.93 7.64
N LEU A 66 -6.43 0.25 7.56
CA LEU A 66 -5.62 1.47 7.60
C LEU A 66 -6.28 2.44 8.57
N PRO A 67 -6.06 2.25 9.88
CA PRO A 67 -6.63 3.16 10.86
C PRO A 67 -6.04 4.55 10.74
N ARG A 68 -6.73 5.54 11.29
CA ARG A 68 -6.24 6.92 11.23
C ARG A 68 -4.83 7.07 11.75
N SER A 69 -4.49 6.31 12.80
CA SER A 69 -3.14 6.40 13.36
C SER A 69 -2.08 5.97 12.36
N ALA A 70 -2.37 4.96 11.55
CA ALA A 70 -1.42 4.52 10.54
C ALA A 70 -1.25 5.58 9.46
N ALA A 71 -2.35 6.17 8.99
CA ALA A 71 -2.26 7.21 7.99
C ALA A 71 -1.50 8.42 8.53
N LYS A 72 -1.75 8.75 9.79
CA LYS A 72 -1.09 9.90 10.40
C LYS A 72 0.43 9.72 10.47
N LYS A 73 0.88 8.51 10.78
CA LYS A 73 2.33 8.31 10.86
C LYS A 73 3.02 8.47 9.51
N TYR A 74 2.28 8.30 8.41
CA TYR A 74 2.82 8.53 7.08
C TYR A 74 2.58 9.96 6.60
N GLY A 75 2.06 10.81 7.47
CA GLY A 75 1.85 12.21 7.12
C GLY A 75 0.63 12.47 6.26
N ILE A 76 -0.36 11.59 6.25
CA ILE A 76 -1.57 11.74 5.44
C ILE A 76 -2.69 12.29 6.32
N PRO A 77 -3.14 13.54 6.09
CA PRO A 77 -4.25 14.08 6.86
C PRO A 77 -5.54 13.32 6.58
N HIS A 78 -6.42 13.26 7.57
CA HIS A 78 -7.63 12.47 7.43
C HIS A 78 -8.50 12.89 6.25
N SER A 79 -8.65 14.19 6.03
CA SER A 79 -9.46 14.66 4.91
C SER A 79 -8.88 14.23 3.56
N SER A 80 -7.56 14.28 3.45
CA SER A 80 -6.89 13.83 2.24
C SER A 80 -7.00 12.32 2.09
N LEU A 81 -6.89 11.59 3.21
CA LEU A 81 -7.00 10.14 3.19
C LEU A 81 -8.33 9.69 2.60
N CYS A 82 -9.43 10.31 3.03
CA CYS A 82 -10.74 9.94 2.52
C CYS A 82 -10.84 10.16 1.01
N ARG A 83 -10.25 11.25 0.53
CA ARG A 83 -10.25 11.54 -0.90
C ARG A 83 -9.41 10.53 -1.67
N TYR A 84 -8.24 10.18 -1.16
CA TYR A 84 -7.37 9.21 -1.84
C TYR A 84 -8.00 7.82 -1.85
N ILE A 85 -8.66 7.43 -0.76
CA ILE A 85 -9.34 6.14 -0.72
C ILE A 85 -10.42 6.08 -1.80
N ARG A 86 -11.20 7.15 -1.95
CA ARG A 86 -12.23 7.18 -2.99
C ARG A 86 -11.62 7.10 -4.38
N GLU A 87 -10.51 7.80 -4.59
CA GLU A 87 -9.83 7.77 -5.88
C GLU A 87 -9.31 6.37 -6.19
N LEU A 88 -8.70 5.72 -5.21
CA LEU A 88 -8.15 4.37 -5.40
C LEU A 88 -9.26 3.35 -5.61
N GLU A 89 -10.37 3.49 -4.89
CA GLU A 89 -11.48 2.59 -5.07
C GLU A 89 -12.11 2.76 -6.46
N ALA A 90 -12.31 4.00 -6.87
CA ALA A 90 -12.90 4.28 -8.18
C ALA A 90 -12.03 3.76 -9.32
N GLY A 91 -10.73 3.77 -9.14
CA GLY A 91 -9.81 3.30 -10.17
C GLY A 91 -9.58 1.79 -10.17
N GLY A 92 -10.20 1.07 -9.24
CA GLY A 92 -10.02 -0.38 -9.20
C GLY A 92 -8.74 -0.83 -8.53
N TRP A 93 -8.13 0.05 -7.72
CA TRP A 93 -6.89 -0.29 -7.01
C TRP A 93 -7.16 -1.02 -5.71
N ILE A 94 -8.24 -0.67 -5.05
CA ILE A 94 -8.64 -1.30 -3.79
C ILE A 94 -10.14 -1.50 -3.79
N GLU A 95 -10.58 -2.43 -2.95
CA GLU A 95 -11.98 -2.61 -2.61
C GLU A 95 -12.14 -2.21 -1.16
N VAL A 96 -13.21 -1.54 -0.84
CA VAL A 96 -13.44 -1.05 0.51
C VAL A 96 -14.67 -1.73 1.09
N ARG A 97 -14.50 -2.36 2.24
CA ARG A 97 -15.61 -2.93 2.97
C ARG A 97 -15.85 -2.07 4.21
N SER A 98 -16.99 -1.42 4.25
CA SER A 98 -17.32 -0.61 5.41
C SER A 98 -17.75 -1.49 6.58
N MET A 99 -17.15 -1.27 7.73
CA MET A 99 -17.50 -1.98 8.95
C MET A 99 -18.18 -1.04 9.92
N LYS A 100 -18.78 0.04 9.39
CA LYS A 100 -19.37 1.06 10.24
C LYS A 100 -20.44 0.53 11.18
N ALA A 101 -21.26 -0.39 10.69
CA ALA A 101 -22.32 -0.96 11.50
C ALA A 101 -21.78 -1.72 12.72
N LEU A 102 -20.56 -2.23 12.61
CA LEU A 102 -19.91 -2.96 13.70
C LEU A 102 -18.98 -2.06 14.50
N ARG A 103 -18.96 -0.77 14.18
CA ARG A 103 -18.09 0.21 14.84
C ARG A 103 -16.62 -0.18 14.77
N LYS A 104 -16.23 -0.78 13.65
CA LYS A 104 -14.86 -1.17 13.41
C LYS A 104 -14.30 -0.36 12.25
N PRO A 105 -12.96 -0.24 12.16
CA PRO A 105 -12.36 0.40 11.01
C PRO A 105 -12.73 -0.34 9.73
N ASN A 106 -12.77 0.40 8.63
CA ASN A 106 -13.02 -0.23 7.33
C ASN A 106 -11.93 -1.24 7.03
N GLU A 107 -12.31 -2.25 6.28
CA GLU A 107 -11.36 -3.21 5.75
C GLU A 107 -11.14 -2.94 4.28
N TYR A 108 -9.92 -3.14 3.84
CA TYR A 108 -9.53 -2.89 2.47
C TYR A 108 -8.91 -4.12 1.87
N ARG A 109 -9.01 -4.24 0.56
CA ARG A 109 -8.43 -5.35 -0.15
C ARG A 109 -7.84 -4.82 -1.44
N PHE A 110 -6.62 -5.22 -1.77
CA PHE A 110 -6.03 -4.83 -3.04
C PHE A 110 -6.77 -5.51 -4.17
N SER A 111 -7.11 -4.72 -5.17
CA SER A 111 -7.83 -5.22 -6.34
C SER A 111 -6.88 -5.25 -7.53
N LEU A 112 -7.16 -6.12 -8.47
CA LEU A 112 -6.36 -6.23 -9.68
C LEU A 112 -7.09 -5.68 -10.89
N THR A 113 -8.28 -5.09 -10.69
CA THR A 113 -9.05 -4.61 -11.83
C THR A 113 -8.39 -3.45 -12.55
N TRP A 114 -7.54 -2.69 -11.86
CA TRP A 114 -6.81 -1.62 -12.51
C TRP A 114 -5.87 -2.12 -13.60
N LYS A 115 -5.50 -3.38 -13.54
CA LYS A 115 -4.61 -3.95 -14.56
C LYS A 115 -5.33 -4.18 -15.88
N GLY A 116 -6.64 -4.03 -15.89
CA GLY A 116 -7.39 -4.35 -17.10
C GLY A 116 -7.50 -5.82 -17.36
N ILE A 117 -7.16 -6.65 -16.37
CA ILE A 117 -7.21 -8.08 -16.53
C ILE A 117 -8.59 -8.57 -16.13
N CYS A 118 -9.23 -9.26 -17.04
CA CYS A 118 -10.50 -9.87 -16.72
C CYS A 118 -10.23 -11.05 -15.80
N PRO A 119 -10.95 -11.18 -14.70
CA PRO A 119 -10.70 -12.26 -13.78
C PRO A 119 -10.82 -13.63 -14.40
N LEU A 120 -11.58 -13.72 -15.48
CA LEU A 120 -11.74 -14.99 -16.11
C LEU A 120 -10.68 -15.33 -17.11
N SER A 121 -9.87 -14.38 -17.47
CA SER A 121 -8.87 -14.65 -18.49
C SER A 121 -7.62 -15.17 -17.90
#